data_716a8c65d1251acc7bc3df3dbe239c95
#
_entry.id   716a8c65d1251acc7bc3df3dbe239c95
#
_cell.length_a   1.000
_cell.length_b   1.000
_cell.length_c   1.000
_cell.angle_alpha   90.00
_cell.angle_beta   90.00
_cell.angle_gamma   90.00
#
_symmetry.space_group_name_H-M   'P 1'
#
loop_
_entity.id
_entity.type
_entity.pdbx_description
1 polymer ?
#
loop_
_entity_poly.entity_id
_entity_poly.type
_entity_poly.pdbx_seq_one_letter_code
_entity_poly.pdbx_strand_id
1 'polypeptide(L)'
;MKTKLILSFLGLLLITGCSKSAGDLFELSNENIKNNEIDQAITDLETLVTKYPQDSLASLAQYKLATINLNWKNNLGTGYAALQATVNNYSGSIQGIQAQKEIDQFPEYILNKAESLRKRKMVKEAVEHLMYMTEKYSQHELTPKGQYMLGDLYMNEFRDFTTAIQEYRKVIENYTGSSQEAHALFMIGYIFANVVNDPKSAEIEYNEFLKRFPTHELTPSVKFEIEFLGKGIEEIPALKHITS
;
A
#
# COMPACT_ATOMS: atom_id res chain seq x y z
N MET A 1 -63.04 52.36 27.10
CA MET A 1 -61.72 51.76 27.12
C MET A 1 -61.49 51.08 25.77
N LYS A 2 -60.61 51.61 24.93
CA LYS A 2 -60.32 51.05 23.60
C LYS A 2 -58.99 50.28 23.70
N THR A 3 -59.08 48.95 23.61
CA THR A 3 -57.90 48.05 23.62
C THR A 3 -57.29 48.06 22.23
N LYS A 4 -56.02 48.56 22.11
CA LYS A 4 -55.27 48.50 20.87
C LYS A 4 -54.55 47.13 20.79
N LEU A 5 -54.94 46.34 19.77
CA LEU A 5 -54.26 45.11 19.38
C LEU A 5 -52.97 45.47 18.62
N ILE A 6 -51.80 45.21 19.21
CA ILE A 6 -50.51 45.36 18.55
C ILE A 6 -50.21 44.02 17.84
N LEU A 7 -50.37 44.00 16.51
CA LEU A 7 -49.91 42.90 15.68
C LEU A 7 -48.42 43.01 15.54
N SER A 8 -47.67 42.13 16.24
CA SER A 8 -46.23 41.97 16.05
C SER A 8 -46.00 41.13 14.79
N PHE A 9 -45.56 41.78 13.72
CA PHE A 9 -45.10 41.11 12.49
C PHE A 9 -43.68 40.55 12.74
N LEU A 10 -43.60 39.27 13.08
CA LEU A 10 -42.32 38.55 13.17
C LEU A 10 -41.86 38.26 11.74
N GLY A 11 -40.98 39.11 11.21
CA GLY A 11 -40.37 38.93 9.91
C GLY A 11 -39.43 37.72 9.94
N LEU A 12 -39.85 36.61 9.33
CA LEU A 12 -39.02 35.43 9.08
C LEU A 12 -37.99 35.83 8.02
N LEU A 13 -36.76 36.20 8.46
CA LEU A 13 -35.61 36.37 7.59
C LEU A 13 -35.24 34.98 7.04
N LEU A 14 -35.76 34.64 5.86
CA LEU A 14 -35.26 33.56 5.04
C LEU A 14 -33.83 33.94 4.60
N ILE A 15 -32.85 33.47 5.32
CA ILE A 15 -31.45 33.47 4.85
C ILE A 15 -31.40 32.43 3.72
N THR A 16 -31.75 32.87 2.50
CA THR A 16 -31.43 32.11 1.29
C THR A 16 -29.91 32.22 1.07
N GLY A 17 -29.15 31.49 1.86
CA GLY A 17 -27.75 31.23 1.51
C GLY A 17 -27.80 30.52 0.16
N CYS A 18 -27.21 31.15 -0.88
CA CYS A 18 -27.05 30.56 -2.20
C CYS A 18 -26.32 29.23 -2.01
N SER A 19 -27.00 28.08 -2.07
CA SER A 19 -26.35 26.79 -2.01
C SER A 19 -25.56 26.63 -3.33
N LYS A 20 -24.27 26.38 -3.22
CA LYS A 20 -23.43 26.12 -4.39
C LYS A 20 -24.06 25.00 -5.23
N SER A 21 -24.07 25.13 -6.55
CA SER A 21 -24.51 24.09 -7.47
C SER A 21 -23.51 22.94 -7.54
N ALA A 22 -23.89 21.81 -8.15
CA ALA A 22 -22.96 20.71 -8.40
C ALA A 22 -21.75 21.16 -9.23
N GLY A 23 -21.97 22.01 -10.26
CA GLY A 23 -20.90 22.60 -11.07
C GLY A 23 -19.95 23.45 -10.24
N ASP A 24 -20.50 24.37 -9.41
CA ASP A 24 -19.66 25.24 -8.54
C ASP A 24 -18.79 24.41 -7.58
N LEU A 25 -19.35 23.37 -6.96
CA LEU A 25 -18.62 22.48 -6.04
C LEU A 25 -17.52 21.72 -6.76
N PHE A 26 -17.80 21.24 -7.97
CA PHE A 26 -16.80 20.52 -8.76
C PHE A 26 -15.66 21.43 -9.21
N GLU A 27 -15.94 22.66 -9.67
CA GLU A 27 -14.93 23.63 -10.03
C GLU A 27 -14.08 24.05 -8.83
N LEU A 28 -14.71 24.36 -7.68
CA LEU A 28 -13.98 24.64 -6.43
C LEU A 28 -13.06 23.49 -6.02
N SER A 29 -13.53 22.25 -6.12
CA SER A 29 -12.69 21.10 -5.82
C SER A 29 -11.44 21.04 -6.71
N ASN A 30 -11.57 21.40 -7.99
CA ASN A 30 -10.45 21.45 -8.92
C ASN A 30 -9.46 22.58 -8.59
N GLU A 31 -9.97 23.75 -8.20
CA GLU A 31 -9.17 24.87 -7.74
C GLU A 31 -8.40 24.53 -6.46
N ASN A 32 -9.08 23.93 -5.48
CA ASN A 32 -8.49 23.50 -4.21
C ASN A 32 -7.38 22.45 -4.44
N ILE A 33 -7.54 21.52 -5.39
CA ILE A 33 -6.47 20.58 -5.76
C ILE A 33 -5.26 21.33 -6.35
N LYS A 34 -5.47 22.30 -7.24
CA LYS A 34 -4.39 23.10 -7.83
C LYS A 34 -3.64 23.90 -6.77
N ASN A 35 -4.36 24.38 -5.75
CA ASN A 35 -3.80 25.14 -4.63
C ASN A 35 -3.20 24.25 -3.53
N ASN A 36 -3.20 22.91 -3.72
CA ASN A 36 -2.80 21.92 -2.71
C ASN A 36 -3.66 21.92 -1.42
N GLU A 37 -4.90 22.41 -1.52
CA GLU A 37 -5.89 22.43 -0.44
C GLU A 37 -6.74 21.16 -0.50
N ILE A 38 -6.08 20.01 -0.32
CA ILE A 38 -6.66 18.69 -0.59
C ILE A 38 -7.87 18.37 0.29
N ASP A 39 -7.84 18.75 1.57
CA ASP A 39 -8.95 18.46 2.49
C ASP A 39 -10.20 19.27 2.12
N GLN A 40 -10.03 20.50 1.63
CA GLN A 40 -11.15 21.31 1.15
C GLN A 40 -11.72 20.73 -0.15
N ALA A 41 -10.86 20.26 -1.05
CA ALA A 41 -11.31 19.58 -2.27
C ALA A 41 -12.14 18.32 -1.96
N ILE A 42 -11.75 17.54 -0.96
CA ILE A 42 -12.51 16.37 -0.49
C ILE A 42 -13.87 16.83 0.01
N THR A 43 -13.92 17.86 0.86
CA THR A 43 -15.18 18.40 1.41
C THR A 43 -16.14 18.86 0.32
N ASP A 44 -15.66 19.56 -0.70
CA ASP A 44 -16.49 20.04 -1.82
C ASP A 44 -17.04 18.85 -2.64
N LEU A 45 -16.21 17.83 -2.93
CA LEU A 45 -16.64 16.63 -3.64
C LEU A 45 -17.64 15.80 -2.82
N GLU A 46 -17.42 15.60 -1.53
CA GLU A 46 -18.36 14.91 -0.63
C GLU A 46 -19.71 15.66 -0.55
N THR A 47 -19.65 16.99 -0.51
CA THR A 47 -20.87 17.84 -0.56
C THR A 47 -21.62 17.63 -1.86
N LEU A 48 -20.91 17.56 -3.00
CA LEU A 48 -21.50 17.34 -4.31
C LEU A 48 -22.23 15.98 -4.35
N VAL A 49 -21.54 14.89 -4.03
CA VAL A 49 -22.12 13.55 -4.13
C VAL A 49 -23.27 13.33 -3.15
N THR A 50 -23.25 14.02 -2.00
CA THR A 50 -24.30 13.93 -0.99
C THR A 50 -25.55 14.74 -1.38
N LYS A 51 -25.38 15.98 -1.84
CA LYS A 51 -26.49 16.88 -2.16
C LYS A 51 -27.06 16.66 -3.56
N TYR A 52 -26.23 16.24 -4.50
CA TYR A 52 -26.57 16.12 -5.91
C TYR A 52 -26.24 14.72 -6.48
N PRO A 53 -26.70 13.61 -5.85
CA PRO A 53 -26.30 12.26 -6.23
C PRO A 53 -26.74 11.85 -7.64
N GLN A 54 -27.72 12.55 -8.22
CA GLN A 54 -28.24 12.31 -9.57
C GLN A 54 -27.68 13.28 -10.63
N ASP A 55 -26.80 14.21 -10.22
CA ASP A 55 -26.17 15.11 -11.16
C ASP A 55 -25.16 14.36 -12.05
N SER A 56 -24.99 14.83 -13.27
CA SER A 56 -24.03 14.24 -14.23
C SER A 56 -22.58 14.24 -13.73
N LEU A 57 -22.22 15.14 -12.82
CA LEU A 57 -20.90 15.23 -12.22
C LEU A 57 -20.72 14.31 -11.01
N ALA A 58 -21.82 13.72 -10.46
CA ALA A 58 -21.75 12.96 -9.22
C ALA A 58 -20.85 11.71 -9.34
N SER A 59 -20.93 10.97 -10.43
CA SER A 59 -20.07 9.80 -10.67
C SER A 59 -18.59 10.20 -10.77
N LEU A 60 -18.30 11.31 -11.45
CA LEU A 60 -16.94 11.82 -11.59
C LEU A 60 -16.40 12.35 -10.25
N ALA A 61 -17.24 13.01 -9.45
CA ALA A 61 -16.88 13.50 -8.11
C ALA A 61 -16.58 12.32 -7.16
N GLN A 62 -17.42 11.28 -7.17
CA GLN A 62 -17.20 10.08 -6.34
C GLN A 62 -15.90 9.35 -6.71
N TYR A 63 -15.64 9.17 -8.01
CA TYR A 63 -14.39 8.57 -8.48
C TYR A 63 -13.17 9.44 -8.16
N LYS A 64 -13.31 10.77 -8.21
CA LYS A 64 -12.25 11.70 -7.85
C LYS A 64 -11.90 11.64 -6.37
N LEU A 65 -12.86 11.41 -5.47
CA LEU A 65 -12.61 11.12 -4.06
C LEU A 65 -11.73 9.90 -3.88
N ALA A 66 -11.96 8.82 -4.65
CA ALA A 66 -11.09 7.65 -4.63
C ALA A 66 -9.66 8.00 -5.06
N THR A 67 -9.53 8.69 -6.19
CA THR A 67 -8.22 9.09 -6.74
C THR A 67 -7.42 9.97 -5.77
N ILE A 68 -8.09 10.92 -5.10
CA ILE A 68 -7.45 11.79 -4.11
C ILE A 68 -6.94 10.98 -2.93
N ASN A 69 -7.77 10.09 -2.37
CA ASN A 69 -7.39 9.28 -1.23
C ASN A 69 -6.22 8.33 -1.56
N LEU A 70 -6.21 7.72 -2.75
CA LEU A 70 -5.15 6.81 -3.17
C LEU A 70 -3.83 7.52 -3.50
N ASN A 71 -3.88 8.70 -4.12
CA ASN A 71 -2.69 9.32 -4.70
C ASN A 71 -2.10 10.46 -3.88
N TRP A 72 -2.93 11.24 -3.16
CA TRP A 72 -2.48 12.36 -2.34
C TRP A 72 -2.43 12.02 -0.86
N LYS A 73 -3.47 11.35 -0.35
CA LYS A 73 -3.52 10.97 1.08
C LYS A 73 -2.81 9.64 1.36
N ASN A 74 -2.48 8.85 0.35
CA ASN A 74 -1.97 7.47 0.47
C ASN A 74 -2.84 6.58 1.38
N ASN A 75 -4.15 6.86 1.45
CA ASN A 75 -5.09 6.11 2.28
C ASN A 75 -5.78 5.03 1.45
N LEU A 76 -5.24 3.81 1.48
CA LEU A 76 -5.78 2.68 0.72
C LEU A 76 -7.21 2.32 1.13
N GLY A 77 -7.51 2.31 2.43
CA GLY A 77 -8.83 1.91 2.92
C GLY A 77 -9.92 2.85 2.45
N THR A 78 -9.75 4.17 2.63
CA THR A 78 -10.71 5.18 2.20
C THR A 78 -10.80 5.25 0.67
N GLY A 79 -9.65 5.15 -0.02
CA GLY A 79 -9.62 5.13 -1.48
C GLY A 79 -10.36 3.94 -2.07
N TYR A 80 -10.14 2.73 -1.55
CA TYR A 80 -10.85 1.52 -1.95
C TYR A 80 -12.35 1.62 -1.68
N ALA A 81 -12.75 2.10 -0.50
CA ALA A 81 -14.16 2.33 -0.18
C ALA A 81 -14.83 3.33 -1.13
N ALA A 82 -14.11 4.37 -1.55
CA ALA A 82 -14.61 5.34 -2.53
C ALA A 82 -14.74 4.73 -3.94
N LEU A 83 -13.82 3.83 -4.35
CA LEU A 83 -13.98 3.04 -5.59
C LEU A 83 -15.23 2.16 -5.52
N GLN A 84 -15.42 1.43 -4.41
CA GLN A 84 -16.62 0.60 -4.21
C GLN A 84 -17.90 1.44 -4.26
N ALA A 85 -17.92 2.61 -3.63
CA ALA A 85 -19.05 3.53 -3.68
C ALA A 85 -19.32 4.02 -5.11
N THR A 86 -18.27 4.25 -5.91
CA THR A 86 -18.42 4.61 -7.32
C THR A 86 -19.08 3.50 -8.13
N VAL A 87 -18.65 2.24 -7.92
CA VAL A 87 -19.28 1.08 -8.57
C VAL A 87 -20.72 0.90 -8.14
N ASN A 88 -20.99 0.97 -6.83
CA ASN A 88 -22.32 0.68 -6.29
C ASN A 88 -23.35 1.75 -6.69
N ASN A 89 -22.97 3.03 -6.67
CA ASN A 89 -23.90 4.12 -6.94
C ASN A 89 -23.98 4.50 -8.43
N TYR A 90 -22.95 4.19 -9.22
CA TYR A 90 -22.81 4.68 -10.60
C TYR A 90 -22.29 3.59 -11.56
N SER A 91 -22.72 2.33 -11.39
CA SER A 91 -22.22 1.16 -12.12
C SER A 91 -22.29 1.30 -13.66
N GLY A 92 -23.32 1.99 -14.19
CA GLY A 92 -23.48 2.23 -15.63
C GLY A 92 -22.70 3.42 -16.19
N SER A 93 -22.00 4.19 -15.34
CA SER A 93 -21.17 5.31 -15.78
C SER A 93 -19.76 4.85 -16.20
N ILE A 94 -19.09 5.70 -16.99
CA ILE A 94 -17.66 5.49 -17.34
C ILE A 94 -16.82 5.34 -16.07
N GLN A 95 -17.09 6.14 -15.03
CA GLN A 95 -16.36 6.11 -13.75
C GLN A 95 -16.63 4.82 -12.95
N GLY A 96 -17.88 4.30 -13.00
CA GLY A 96 -18.22 3.03 -12.36
C GLY A 96 -17.47 1.85 -13.01
N ILE A 97 -17.42 1.82 -14.33
CA ILE A 97 -16.66 0.79 -15.08
C ILE A 97 -15.16 0.90 -14.78
N GLN A 98 -14.62 2.11 -14.76
CA GLN A 98 -13.21 2.34 -14.45
C GLN A 98 -12.88 1.95 -12.99
N ALA A 99 -13.72 2.32 -12.03
CA ALA A 99 -13.55 1.97 -10.64
C ALA A 99 -13.59 0.44 -10.42
N GLN A 100 -14.47 -0.29 -11.12
CA GLN A 100 -14.48 -1.75 -11.06
C GLN A 100 -13.16 -2.34 -11.54
N LYS A 101 -12.64 -1.89 -12.67
CA LYS A 101 -11.35 -2.33 -13.19
C LYS A 101 -10.20 -2.08 -12.19
N GLU A 102 -10.22 -0.94 -11.51
CA GLU A 102 -9.20 -0.62 -10.49
C GLU A 102 -9.34 -1.49 -9.24
N ILE A 103 -10.57 -1.82 -8.83
CA ILE A 103 -10.82 -2.79 -7.75
C ILE A 103 -10.25 -4.16 -8.10
N ASP A 104 -10.49 -4.65 -9.33
CA ASP A 104 -10.00 -5.95 -9.78
C ASP A 104 -8.47 -6.02 -9.81
N GLN A 105 -7.81 -4.89 -10.06
CA GLN A 105 -6.35 -4.75 -10.12
C GLN A 105 -5.74 -4.17 -8.83
N PHE A 106 -6.52 -4.07 -7.75
CA PHE A 106 -6.07 -3.35 -6.56
C PHE A 106 -4.86 -3.98 -5.86
N PRO A 107 -4.71 -5.32 -5.76
CA PRO A 107 -3.50 -5.93 -5.21
C PRO A 107 -2.24 -5.57 -5.99
N GLU A 108 -2.31 -5.53 -7.32
CA GLU A 108 -1.19 -5.10 -8.17
C GLU A 108 -0.88 -3.61 -7.97
N TYR A 109 -1.91 -2.77 -7.88
CA TYR A 109 -1.76 -1.35 -7.56
C TYR A 109 -1.00 -1.15 -6.24
N ILE A 110 -1.33 -1.92 -5.18
CA ILE A 110 -0.67 -1.83 -3.87
C ILE A 110 0.83 -2.12 -3.99
N LEU A 111 1.21 -3.21 -4.67
CA LEU A 111 2.62 -3.56 -4.86
C LEU A 111 3.40 -2.48 -5.62
N ASN A 112 2.84 -2.02 -6.73
CA ASN A 112 3.45 -0.99 -7.56
C ASN A 112 3.59 0.34 -6.80
N LYS A 113 2.59 0.67 -5.99
CA LYS A 113 2.61 1.86 -5.15
C LYS A 113 3.66 1.76 -4.05
N ALA A 114 3.75 0.62 -3.36
CA ALA A 114 4.76 0.38 -2.33
C ALA A 114 6.18 0.49 -2.90
N GLU A 115 6.44 -0.07 -4.08
CA GLU A 115 7.74 0.08 -4.75
C GLU A 115 8.04 1.53 -5.14
N SER A 116 7.05 2.27 -5.65
CA SER A 116 7.17 3.70 -5.95
C SER A 116 7.48 4.52 -4.70
N LEU A 117 6.80 4.25 -3.59
CA LEU A 117 7.02 4.90 -2.31
C LEU A 117 8.44 4.62 -1.78
N ARG A 118 8.91 3.38 -1.87
CA ARG A 118 10.29 3.01 -1.53
C ARG A 118 11.32 3.80 -2.33
N LYS A 119 11.16 3.88 -3.66
CA LYS A 119 12.05 4.66 -4.55
C LYS A 119 12.09 6.14 -4.18
N ARG A 120 11.00 6.67 -3.67
CA ARG A 120 10.87 8.06 -3.19
C ARG A 120 11.32 8.24 -1.74
N LYS A 121 11.87 7.21 -1.09
CA LYS A 121 12.27 7.19 0.32
C LYS A 121 11.13 7.40 1.32
N MET A 122 9.90 7.15 0.90
CA MET A 122 8.70 7.13 1.74
C MET A 122 8.48 5.70 2.26
N VAL A 123 9.46 5.23 3.06
CA VAL A 123 9.56 3.80 3.42
C VAL A 123 8.45 3.38 4.37
N LYS A 124 8.04 4.24 5.29
CA LYS A 124 6.95 3.93 6.25
C LYS A 124 5.63 3.71 5.50
N GLU A 125 5.31 4.59 4.56
CA GLU A 125 4.12 4.47 3.74
C GLU A 125 4.18 3.22 2.84
N ALA A 126 5.36 2.85 2.35
CA ALA A 126 5.53 1.60 1.61
C ALA A 126 5.21 0.38 2.49
N VAL A 127 5.69 0.35 3.73
CA VAL A 127 5.37 -0.71 4.70
C VAL A 127 3.86 -0.75 4.98
N GLU A 128 3.21 0.39 5.23
CA GLU A 128 1.76 0.45 5.47
C GLU A 128 0.96 -0.14 4.30
N HIS A 129 1.37 0.14 3.05
CA HIS A 129 0.73 -0.44 1.86
C HIS A 129 0.88 -1.96 1.81
N LEU A 130 2.08 -2.48 2.07
CA LEU A 130 2.33 -3.92 2.06
C LEU A 130 1.63 -4.63 3.23
N MET A 131 1.58 -4.03 4.41
CA MET A 131 0.81 -4.55 5.54
C MET A 131 -0.69 -4.61 5.23
N TYR A 132 -1.24 -3.56 4.60
CA TYR A 132 -2.62 -3.59 4.13
C TYR A 132 -2.86 -4.75 3.16
N MET A 133 -1.92 -5.02 2.24
CA MET A 133 -2.01 -6.14 1.31
C MET A 133 -2.02 -7.49 2.03
N THR A 134 -1.08 -7.71 2.94
CA THR A 134 -0.99 -8.99 3.66
C THR A 134 -2.19 -9.24 4.56
N GLU A 135 -2.83 -8.19 5.08
CA GLU A 135 -4.04 -8.28 5.90
C GLU A 135 -5.31 -8.51 5.05
N LYS A 136 -5.52 -7.68 4.02
CA LYS A 136 -6.79 -7.66 3.26
C LYS A 136 -6.82 -8.66 2.09
N TYR A 137 -5.67 -9.02 1.57
CA TYR A 137 -5.52 -9.89 0.41
C TYR A 137 -4.65 -11.12 0.70
N SER A 138 -4.73 -11.66 1.92
CA SER A 138 -3.87 -12.76 2.40
C SER A 138 -3.86 -14.01 1.49
N GLN A 139 -4.91 -14.23 0.72
CA GLN A 139 -5.05 -15.38 -0.19
C GLN A 139 -4.77 -15.03 -1.67
N HIS A 140 -4.41 -13.78 -1.97
CA HIS A 140 -4.15 -13.38 -3.35
C HIS A 140 -2.75 -13.83 -3.79
N GLU A 141 -2.62 -14.24 -5.05
CA GLU A 141 -1.37 -14.78 -5.63
C GLU A 141 -0.17 -13.84 -5.54
N LEU A 142 -0.40 -12.53 -5.48
CA LEU A 142 0.66 -11.52 -5.35
C LEU A 142 1.08 -11.27 -3.90
N THR A 143 0.34 -11.76 -2.90
CA THR A 143 0.61 -11.46 -1.49
C THR A 143 1.94 -12.03 -0.99
N PRO A 144 2.40 -13.22 -1.43
CA PRO A 144 3.74 -13.70 -1.08
C PRO A 144 4.84 -12.71 -1.47
N LYS A 145 4.71 -12.07 -2.64
CA LYS A 145 5.64 -11.03 -3.08
C LYS A 145 5.59 -9.80 -2.18
N GLY A 146 4.40 -9.36 -1.78
CA GLY A 146 4.24 -8.25 -0.82
C GLY A 146 4.86 -8.56 0.54
N GLN A 147 4.66 -9.78 1.05
CA GLN A 147 5.23 -10.26 2.30
C GLN A 147 6.76 -10.32 2.24
N TYR A 148 7.33 -10.82 1.13
CA TYR A 148 8.76 -10.82 0.90
C TYR A 148 9.33 -9.38 0.86
N MET A 149 8.66 -8.47 0.16
CA MET A 149 9.06 -7.05 0.10
C MET A 149 9.05 -6.37 1.48
N LEU A 150 8.19 -6.78 2.43
CA LEU A 150 8.27 -6.31 3.82
C LEU A 150 9.60 -6.71 4.46
N GLY A 151 10.01 -7.97 4.30
CA GLY A 151 11.34 -8.43 4.75
C GLY A 151 12.47 -7.58 4.18
N ASP A 152 12.43 -7.32 2.87
CA ASP A 152 13.42 -6.48 2.17
C ASP A 152 13.47 -5.05 2.72
N LEU A 153 12.33 -4.43 3.03
CA LEU A 153 12.27 -3.08 3.58
C LEU A 153 12.87 -3.03 4.99
N TYR A 154 12.53 -3.99 5.85
CA TYR A 154 13.11 -4.08 7.18
C TYR A 154 14.61 -4.35 7.14
N MET A 155 15.07 -5.22 6.24
CA MET A 155 16.48 -5.51 6.07
C MET A 155 17.29 -4.31 5.56
N ASN A 156 16.85 -3.71 4.45
CA ASN A 156 17.68 -2.77 3.68
C ASN A 156 17.48 -1.29 4.08
N GLU A 157 16.25 -0.91 4.46
CA GLU A 157 15.93 0.50 4.74
C GLU A 157 15.94 0.79 6.23
N PHE A 158 15.35 -0.09 7.06
CA PHE A 158 15.34 0.09 8.52
C PHE A 158 16.55 -0.55 9.21
N ARG A 159 17.21 -1.51 8.58
CA ARG A 159 18.27 -2.35 9.17
C ARG A 159 17.79 -3.06 10.45
N ASP A 160 16.51 -3.38 10.51
CA ASP A 160 15.89 -4.21 11.54
C ASP A 160 15.87 -5.66 11.11
N PHE A 161 16.98 -6.33 11.34
CA PHE A 161 17.21 -7.70 10.88
C PHE A 161 16.30 -8.71 11.61
N THR A 162 15.93 -8.42 12.84
CA THR A 162 15.00 -9.27 13.60
C THR A 162 13.62 -9.28 12.96
N THR A 163 13.08 -8.11 12.65
CA THR A 163 11.79 -7.99 11.96
C THR A 163 11.90 -8.52 10.54
N ALA A 164 13.00 -8.29 9.83
CA ALA A 164 13.22 -8.84 8.48
C ALA A 164 13.12 -10.37 8.46
N ILE A 165 13.78 -11.07 9.41
CA ILE A 165 13.69 -12.53 9.56
C ILE A 165 12.24 -12.94 9.81
N GLN A 166 11.51 -12.24 10.67
CA GLN A 166 10.10 -12.54 10.95
C GLN A 166 9.23 -12.43 9.69
N GLU A 167 9.41 -11.37 8.90
CA GLU A 167 8.63 -11.16 7.68
C GLU A 167 8.97 -12.20 6.60
N TYR A 168 10.24 -12.58 6.43
CA TYR A 168 10.63 -13.70 5.56
C TYR A 168 10.10 -15.04 6.07
N ARG A 169 10.08 -15.27 7.39
CA ARG A 169 9.52 -16.49 7.98
C ARG A 169 8.02 -16.63 7.66
N LYS A 170 7.26 -15.54 7.68
CA LYS A 170 5.86 -15.54 7.26
C LYS A 170 5.67 -15.97 5.80
N VAL A 171 6.63 -15.66 4.90
CA VAL A 171 6.56 -16.16 3.52
C VAL A 171 6.62 -17.69 3.50
N ILE A 172 7.53 -18.28 4.28
CA ILE A 172 7.77 -19.72 4.32
C ILE A 172 6.57 -20.46 4.96
N GLU A 173 5.99 -19.88 6.01
CA GLU A 173 4.92 -20.51 6.80
C GLU A 173 3.54 -20.36 6.15
N ASN A 174 3.24 -19.18 5.62
CA ASN A 174 1.90 -18.85 5.14
C ASN A 174 1.74 -19.03 3.63
N TYR A 175 2.84 -19.06 2.86
CA TYR A 175 2.80 -19.06 1.40
C TYR A 175 3.72 -20.14 0.80
N THR A 176 3.65 -21.34 1.37
CA THR A 176 4.39 -22.51 0.89
C THR A 176 4.09 -22.79 -0.59
N GLY A 177 5.13 -23.04 -1.38
CA GLY A 177 5.03 -23.25 -2.83
C GLY A 177 5.02 -21.96 -3.65
N SER A 178 5.07 -20.78 -3.02
CA SER A 178 5.22 -19.52 -3.74
C SER A 178 6.63 -19.36 -4.32
N SER A 179 6.76 -18.54 -5.36
CA SER A 179 8.07 -18.23 -5.96
C SER A 179 9.00 -17.48 -5.00
N GLN A 180 8.50 -16.87 -3.94
CA GLN A 180 9.27 -16.16 -2.94
C GLN A 180 9.80 -17.04 -1.81
N GLU A 181 9.30 -18.26 -1.66
CA GLU A 181 9.64 -19.12 -0.53
C GLU A 181 11.12 -19.46 -0.45
N ALA A 182 11.71 -19.90 -1.57
CA ALA A 182 13.13 -20.20 -1.64
C ALA A 182 14.00 -18.97 -1.37
N HIS A 183 13.63 -17.82 -1.93
CA HIS A 183 14.33 -16.56 -1.70
C HIS A 183 14.27 -16.14 -0.23
N ALA A 184 13.10 -16.26 0.41
CA ALA A 184 12.94 -15.91 1.82
C ALA A 184 13.80 -16.80 2.73
N LEU A 185 13.85 -18.10 2.47
CA LEU A 185 14.69 -19.03 3.24
C LEU A 185 16.18 -18.73 3.06
N PHE A 186 16.61 -18.43 1.84
CA PHE A 186 17.97 -17.96 1.58
C PHE A 186 18.32 -16.69 2.34
N MET A 187 17.42 -15.69 2.34
CA MET A 187 17.65 -14.41 3.01
C MET A 187 17.76 -14.56 4.53
N ILE A 188 17.03 -15.47 5.15
CA ILE A 188 17.14 -15.75 6.58
C ILE A 188 18.55 -16.31 6.88
N GLY A 189 19.00 -17.31 6.11
CA GLY A 189 20.35 -17.85 6.22
C GLY A 189 21.42 -16.78 6.03
N TYR A 190 21.27 -15.94 5.02
CA TYR A 190 22.17 -14.82 4.74
C TYR A 190 22.26 -13.81 5.90
N ILE A 191 21.13 -13.45 6.51
CA ILE A 191 21.13 -12.55 7.66
C ILE A 191 21.87 -13.18 8.84
N PHE A 192 21.64 -14.44 9.14
CA PHE A 192 22.38 -15.13 10.21
C PHE A 192 23.88 -15.22 9.94
N ALA A 193 24.27 -15.55 8.71
CA ALA A 193 25.67 -15.69 8.33
C ALA A 193 26.42 -14.36 8.35
N ASN A 194 25.87 -13.34 7.68
CA ASN A 194 26.63 -12.16 7.27
C ASN A 194 26.31 -10.89 8.09
N VAL A 195 25.22 -10.91 8.86
CA VAL A 195 24.78 -9.75 9.63
C VAL A 195 24.78 -10.01 11.13
N VAL A 196 24.16 -11.11 11.54
CA VAL A 196 24.09 -11.50 12.96
C VAL A 196 25.36 -12.21 13.42
N ASN A 197 26.14 -12.77 12.47
CA ASN A 197 27.33 -13.57 12.71
C ASN A 197 27.04 -14.81 13.59
N ASP A 198 25.92 -15.49 13.26
CA ASP A 198 25.54 -16.77 13.85
C ASP A 198 25.62 -17.89 12.80
N PRO A 199 26.82 -18.48 12.60
CA PRO A 199 27.01 -19.50 11.60
C PRO A 199 26.20 -20.79 11.88
N LYS A 200 25.84 -21.08 13.12
CA LYS A 200 25.04 -22.27 13.44
C LYS A 200 23.60 -22.11 12.95
N SER A 201 22.98 -20.96 13.19
CA SER A 201 21.64 -20.68 12.69
C SER A 201 21.65 -20.59 11.17
N ALA A 202 22.67 -19.96 10.57
CA ALA A 202 22.81 -19.90 9.12
C ALA A 202 22.89 -21.29 8.47
N GLU A 203 23.70 -22.20 9.04
CA GLU A 203 23.84 -23.57 8.55
C GLU A 203 22.51 -24.34 8.57
N ILE A 204 21.71 -24.16 9.61
CA ILE A 204 20.37 -24.76 9.72
C ILE A 204 19.48 -24.31 8.56
N GLU A 205 19.40 -23.01 8.32
CA GLU A 205 18.54 -22.44 7.27
C GLU A 205 19.02 -22.84 5.87
N TYR A 206 20.30 -22.81 5.62
CA TYR A 206 20.88 -23.22 4.35
C TYR A 206 20.72 -24.72 4.06
N ASN A 207 20.85 -25.58 5.07
CA ASN A 207 20.59 -27.00 4.92
C ASN A 207 19.08 -27.27 4.66
N GLU A 208 18.18 -26.54 5.32
CA GLU A 208 16.76 -26.64 5.02
C GLU A 208 16.45 -26.16 3.60
N PHE A 209 17.14 -25.11 3.11
CA PHE A 209 17.05 -24.68 1.72
C PHE A 209 17.45 -25.80 0.76
N LEU A 210 18.63 -26.42 0.96
CA LEU A 210 19.11 -27.49 0.06
C LEU A 210 18.20 -28.71 0.05
N LYS A 211 17.56 -29.01 1.18
CA LYS A 211 16.60 -30.10 1.31
C LYS A 211 15.31 -29.82 0.55
N ARG A 212 14.77 -28.60 0.66
CA ARG A 212 13.49 -28.22 0.05
C ARG A 212 13.62 -27.83 -1.42
N PHE A 213 14.72 -27.20 -1.80
CA PHE A 213 14.95 -26.60 -3.11
C PHE A 213 16.26 -27.07 -3.76
N PRO A 214 16.47 -28.40 -3.94
CA PRO A 214 17.77 -28.96 -4.38
C PRO A 214 18.18 -28.53 -5.80
N THR A 215 17.24 -28.10 -6.64
CA THR A 215 17.46 -27.68 -8.03
C THR A 215 17.17 -26.21 -8.31
N HIS A 216 16.95 -25.41 -7.26
CA HIS A 216 16.68 -23.98 -7.41
C HIS A 216 17.92 -23.21 -7.91
N GLU A 217 17.70 -22.10 -8.59
CA GLU A 217 18.80 -21.25 -9.12
C GLU A 217 19.78 -20.75 -8.04
N LEU A 218 19.30 -20.57 -6.79
CA LEU A 218 20.13 -20.17 -5.65
C LEU A 218 20.93 -21.32 -5.04
N THR A 219 20.72 -22.59 -5.44
CA THR A 219 21.42 -23.75 -4.86
C THR A 219 22.96 -23.65 -4.93
N PRO A 220 23.58 -23.18 -6.03
CA PRO A 220 25.02 -22.95 -6.06
C PRO A 220 25.48 -21.90 -5.04
N SER A 221 24.72 -20.80 -4.88
CA SER A 221 25.02 -19.76 -3.90
C SER A 221 24.93 -20.27 -2.47
N VAL A 222 23.88 -21.04 -2.14
CA VAL A 222 23.74 -21.65 -0.82
C VAL A 222 24.88 -22.60 -0.48
N LYS A 223 25.30 -23.42 -1.44
CA LYS A 223 26.46 -24.31 -1.25
C LYS A 223 27.76 -23.55 -1.00
N PHE A 224 27.95 -22.45 -1.72
CA PHE A 224 29.08 -21.55 -1.52
C PHE A 224 29.05 -20.92 -0.12
N GLU A 225 27.90 -20.40 0.32
CA GLU A 225 27.73 -19.83 1.67
C GLU A 225 28.06 -20.86 2.76
N ILE A 226 27.61 -22.12 2.65
CA ILE A 226 27.93 -23.18 3.60
C ILE A 226 29.43 -23.49 3.61
N GLU A 227 30.08 -23.59 2.46
CA GLU A 227 31.49 -23.93 2.33
C GLU A 227 32.40 -22.92 3.03
N PHE A 228 32.02 -21.65 2.98
CA PHE A 228 32.81 -20.55 3.55
C PHE A 228 32.21 -19.97 4.84
N LEU A 229 31.22 -20.65 5.41
CA LEU A 229 30.52 -20.19 6.62
C LEU A 229 31.47 -20.05 7.81
N GLY A 230 31.55 -18.85 8.39
CA GLY A 230 32.43 -18.55 9.51
C GLY A 230 33.91 -18.34 9.16
N LYS A 231 34.27 -18.35 7.86
CA LYS A 231 35.63 -18.06 7.40
C LYS A 231 35.84 -16.58 7.10
N GLY A 232 37.05 -16.08 7.31
CA GLY A 232 37.41 -14.72 6.90
C GLY A 232 37.53 -14.58 5.38
N ILE A 233 37.44 -13.35 4.87
CA ILE A 233 37.58 -13.06 3.42
C ILE A 233 38.88 -13.58 2.85
N GLU A 234 39.97 -13.54 3.62
CA GLU A 234 41.32 -14.05 3.28
C GLU A 234 41.34 -15.57 3.10
N GLU A 235 40.40 -16.28 3.67
CA GLU A 235 40.31 -17.76 3.54
C GLU A 235 39.49 -18.18 2.32
N ILE A 236 38.81 -17.23 1.66
CA ILE A 236 37.97 -17.49 0.48
C ILE A 236 38.83 -17.36 -0.79
N PRO A 237 39.18 -18.46 -1.49
CA PRO A 237 40.09 -18.43 -2.63
C PRO A 237 39.66 -17.45 -3.74
N ALA A 238 38.36 -17.37 -4.01
CA ALA A 238 37.78 -16.48 -5.02
C ALA A 238 37.91 -14.98 -4.70
N LEU A 239 38.15 -14.62 -3.44
CA LEU A 239 38.19 -13.23 -2.96
C LEU A 239 39.57 -12.74 -2.53
N LYS A 240 40.59 -13.62 -2.53
CA LYS A 240 41.97 -13.28 -2.12
C LYS A 240 42.59 -12.09 -2.84
N HIS A 241 42.19 -11.84 -4.08
CA HIS A 241 42.69 -10.71 -4.87
C HIS A 241 42.08 -9.34 -4.47
N ILE A 242 41.07 -9.32 -3.62
CA ILE A 242 40.45 -8.08 -3.15
C ILE A 242 41.16 -7.55 -1.89
N THR A 243 41.87 -8.44 -1.16
CA THR A 243 42.57 -8.14 0.10
C THR A 243 44.07 -7.95 -0.05
N SER A 244 44.60 -8.11 -1.25
CA SER A 244 46.00 -7.88 -1.63
C SER A 244 46.16 -6.55 -2.37
#